data_ed7857bc16a5f12264a53916f941ca5e
#
_entry.id   ed7857bc16a5f12264a53916f941ca5e
#
_cell.length_a   1.000
_cell.length_b   1.000
_cell.length_c   1.000
_cell.angle_alpha   90.00
_cell.angle_beta   90.00
_cell.angle_gamma   90.00
#
_symmetry.space_group_name_H-M   'P 1'
#
loop_
_entity.id
_entity.type
_entity.pdbx_description
1 polymer ?
#
loop_
_entity_poly.entity_id
_entity_poly.type
_entity_poly.pdbx_seq_one_letter_code
_entity_poly.pdbx_strand_id
1 'polypeptide(L)'
;MDFSTLVTKEEVRRAVTDLEWDEPTPVQEKVIPVARAGEDLMAQAQTGTGKTGAFAIPIIERLHESKKIQCLVLAPTRELAVQVAGDLAEMAKYTKLKSVAIYGGQSINVQTDKIRRGVEIVVGTPGRLMDLMRRGELSFESVKFLVLDEADRMLDMGFIDDIEWILQSVPRERQTMLFSATLPEAIRELARDT
;
A
#
# COMPACT_ATOMS: atom_id res chain seq x y z
N MET A 1 -7.57 -11.54 20.50
CA MET A 1 -8.39 -11.26 19.30
C MET A 1 -7.92 -12.19 18.19
N ASP A 2 -8.80 -12.79 17.44
CA ASP A 2 -8.46 -13.68 16.36
C ASP A 2 -8.86 -13.09 15.00
N PHE A 3 -8.43 -13.72 13.91
CA PHE A 3 -8.75 -13.23 12.57
C PHE A 3 -10.24 -13.34 12.22
N SER A 4 -11.01 -14.20 12.87
CA SER A 4 -12.45 -14.27 12.65
C SER A 4 -13.17 -12.98 13.09
N THR A 5 -12.60 -12.30 14.07
CA THR A 5 -13.09 -10.99 14.55
C THR A 5 -12.51 -9.84 13.73
N LEU A 6 -11.23 -9.93 13.34
CA LEU A 6 -10.55 -8.86 12.61
C LEU A 6 -10.92 -8.78 11.15
N VAL A 7 -11.23 -9.92 10.50
CA VAL A 7 -11.55 -9.98 9.07
C VAL A 7 -13.06 -10.13 8.89
N THR A 8 -13.65 -9.18 8.17
CA THR A 8 -15.12 -9.15 7.98
C THR A 8 -15.56 -9.74 6.65
N LYS A 9 -14.72 -9.66 5.61
CA LYS A 9 -15.05 -10.13 4.27
C LYS A 9 -14.63 -11.57 4.07
N GLU A 10 -15.55 -12.42 3.60
CA GLU A 10 -15.32 -13.87 3.45
C GLU A 10 -14.14 -14.19 2.52
N GLU A 11 -14.01 -13.48 1.41
CA GLU A 11 -12.93 -13.66 0.45
C GLU A 11 -11.55 -13.42 1.08
N VAL A 12 -11.46 -12.41 1.95
CA VAL A 12 -10.22 -12.11 2.68
C VAL A 12 -9.98 -13.14 3.78
N ARG A 13 -11.03 -13.58 4.46
CA ARG A 13 -10.94 -14.61 5.49
C ARG A 13 -10.38 -15.91 4.91
N ARG A 14 -10.88 -16.35 3.74
CA ARG A 14 -10.37 -17.51 3.04
C ARG A 14 -8.89 -17.37 2.69
N ALA A 15 -8.48 -16.21 2.19
CA ALA A 15 -7.09 -15.95 1.86
C ALA A 15 -6.18 -16.01 3.10
N VAL A 16 -6.61 -15.44 4.21
CA VAL A 16 -5.88 -15.48 5.50
C VAL A 16 -5.75 -16.94 5.99
N THR A 17 -6.80 -17.72 5.84
CA THR A 17 -6.76 -19.15 6.18
C THR A 17 -5.73 -19.92 5.32
N ASP A 18 -5.70 -19.63 4.02
CA ASP A 18 -4.72 -20.26 3.11
C ASP A 18 -3.27 -19.86 3.42
N LEU A 19 -3.07 -18.70 4.02
CA LEU A 19 -1.76 -18.24 4.47
C LEU A 19 -1.33 -18.90 5.80
N GLU A 20 -2.21 -19.71 6.38
CA GLU A 20 -1.97 -20.39 7.67
C GLU A 20 -1.67 -19.39 8.80
N TRP A 21 -2.31 -18.22 8.77
CA TRP A 21 -2.20 -17.24 9.84
C TRP A 21 -3.18 -17.59 10.96
N ASP A 22 -2.65 -18.15 12.02
CA ASP A 22 -3.45 -18.60 13.16
C ASP A 22 -3.88 -17.43 14.06
N GLU A 23 -2.93 -16.59 14.39
CA GLU A 23 -3.15 -15.46 15.30
C GLU A 23 -2.66 -14.15 14.68
N PRO A 24 -3.40 -13.05 14.87
CA PRO A 24 -2.93 -11.74 14.42
C PRO A 24 -1.72 -11.27 15.23
N THR A 25 -0.81 -10.57 14.56
CA THR A 25 0.32 -9.91 15.22
C THR A 25 -0.16 -8.66 15.98
N PRO A 26 0.63 -8.15 16.95
CA PRO A 26 0.26 -6.94 17.68
C PRO A 26 -0.05 -5.72 16.79
N VAL A 27 0.72 -5.52 15.70
CA VAL A 27 0.47 -4.42 14.78
C VAL A 27 -0.86 -4.61 14.03
N GLN A 28 -1.19 -5.84 13.65
CA GLN A 28 -2.47 -6.16 13.00
C GLN A 28 -3.65 -5.89 13.94
N GLU A 29 -3.56 -6.32 15.18
CA GLU A 29 -4.62 -6.08 16.17
C GLU A 29 -4.89 -4.59 16.42
N LYS A 30 -3.83 -3.77 16.40
CA LYS A 30 -3.94 -2.33 16.65
C LYS A 30 -4.38 -1.56 15.40
N VAL A 31 -3.83 -1.90 14.23
CA VAL A 31 -4.04 -1.13 13.01
C VAL A 31 -5.35 -1.46 12.32
N ILE A 32 -5.72 -2.73 12.21
CA ILE A 32 -6.90 -3.14 11.43
C ILE A 32 -8.17 -2.43 11.88
N PRO A 33 -8.51 -2.35 13.17
CA PRO A 33 -9.73 -1.64 13.60
C PRO A 33 -9.71 -0.15 13.27
N VAL A 34 -8.58 0.53 13.47
CA VAL A 34 -8.43 1.96 13.18
C VAL A 34 -8.52 2.22 11.67
N ALA A 35 -7.85 1.40 10.87
CA ALA A 35 -7.90 1.50 9.42
C ALA A 35 -9.30 1.23 8.88
N ARG A 36 -10.01 0.25 9.44
CA ARG A 36 -11.39 -0.06 9.05
C ARG A 36 -12.35 1.09 9.35
N ALA A 37 -12.10 1.82 10.43
CA ALA A 37 -12.88 3.02 10.77
C ALA A 37 -12.67 4.19 9.81
N GLY A 38 -11.71 4.08 8.89
CA GLY A 38 -11.41 5.13 7.90
C GLY A 38 -10.43 6.19 8.41
N GLU A 39 -9.84 5.96 9.56
CA GLU A 39 -8.93 6.93 10.19
C GLU A 39 -7.55 6.89 9.53
N ASP A 40 -6.92 8.06 9.42
CA ASP A 40 -5.50 8.16 9.10
C ASP A 40 -4.69 7.65 10.30
N LEU A 41 -3.56 7.02 10.01
CA LEU A 41 -2.73 6.48 11.09
C LEU A 41 -1.25 6.51 10.74
N MET A 42 -0.46 6.54 11.78
CA MET A 42 0.98 6.36 11.73
C MET A 42 1.35 5.25 12.71
N ALA A 43 1.97 4.20 12.20
CA ALA A 43 2.34 3.03 12.99
C ALA A 43 3.86 2.82 13.00
N GLN A 44 4.42 2.66 14.19
CA GLN A 44 5.80 2.24 14.33
C GLN A 44 5.85 0.71 14.26
N ALA A 45 6.44 0.21 13.19
CA ALA A 45 6.52 -1.23 12.94
C ALA A 45 7.80 -1.58 12.16
N GLN A 46 8.45 -2.66 12.57
CA GLN A 46 9.64 -3.18 11.88
C GLN A 46 9.25 -4.21 10.83
N THR A 47 10.21 -4.54 9.94
CA THR A 47 10.08 -5.63 8.98
C THR A 47 9.81 -6.96 9.70
N GLY A 48 8.91 -7.78 9.17
CA GLY A 48 8.58 -9.09 9.75
C GLY A 48 7.55 -9.06 10.87
N THR A 49 6.92 -7.91 11.14
CA THR A 49 5.92 -7.77 12.21
C THR A 49 4.47 -8.00 11.73
N GLY A 50 4.29 -8.33 10.45
CA GLY A 50 2.95 -8.50 9.86
C GLY A 50 2.29 -7.18 9.42
N LYS A 51 3.07 -6.10 9.26
CA LYS A 51 2.53 -4.78 8.89
C LYS A 51 1.79 -4.79 7.55
N THR A 52 2.23 -5.60 6.58
CA THR A 52 1.54 -5.70 5.29
C THR A 52 0.10 -6.18 5.46
N GLY A 53 -0.12 -7.23 6.24
CA GLY A 53 -1.47 -7.69 6.58
C GLY A 53 -2.28 -6.62 7.32
N ALA A 54 -1.61 -5.83 8.15
CA ALA A 54 -2.28 -4.79 8.93
C ALA A 54 -2.93 -3.71 8.04
N PHE A 55 -2.28 -3.29 6.94
CA PHE A 55 -2.91 -2.34 6.02
C PHE A 55 -3.67 -3.03 4.88
N ALA A 56 -3.20 -4.18 4.40
CA ALA A 56 -3.80 -4.87 3.27
C ALA A 56 -5.23 -5.35 3.56
N ILE A 57 -5.45 -5.97 4.70
CA ILE A 57 -6.76 -6.52 5.07
C ILE A 57 -7.85 -5.45 5.04
N PRO A 58 -7.76 -4.34 5.78
CA PRO A 58 -8.81 -3.33 5.74
C PRO A 58 -8.96 -2.63 4.39
N ILE A 59 -7.88 -2.47 3.63
CA ILE A 59 -7.94 -1.87 2.30
C ILE A 59 -8.67 -2.79 1.32
N ILE A 60 -8.28 -4.07 1.23
CA ILE A 60 -8.90 -5.03 0.32
C ILE A 60 -10.39 -5.20 0.63
N GLU A 61 -10.77 -5.21 1.90
CA GLU A 61 -12.17 -5.29 2.30
C GLU A 61 -13.02 -4.11 1.81
N ARG A 62 -12.40 -2.96 1.55
CA ARG A 62 -13.08 -1.72 1.15
C ARG A 62 -12.91 -1.37 -0.33
N LEU A 63 -12.06 -2.08 -1.06
CA LEU A 63 -11.91 -1.91 -2.50
C LEU A 63 -12.97 -2.70 -3.27
N HIS A 64 -13.29 -2.23 -4.46
CA HIS A 64 -14.15 -2.94 -5.41
C HIS A 64 -13.52 -2.92 -6.79
N GLU A 65 -13.83 -3.93 -7.58
CA GLU A 65 -13.36 -4.04 -8.95
C GLU A 65 -13.84 -2.83 -9.75
N SER A 66 -12.91 -2.09 -10.31
CA SER A 66 -13.22 -0.93 -11.16
C SER A 66 -12.22 -0.75 -12.28
N LYS A 67 -11.12 -1.50 -12.28
CA LYS A 67 -9.97 -1.36 -13.17
C LYS A 67 -9.32 0.03 -13.08
N LYS A 68 -9.63 0.79 -12.03
CA LYS A 68 -9.02 2.08 -11.70
C LYS A 68 -8.19 1.92 -10.45
N ILE A 69 -7.08 2.65 -10.39
CA ILE A 69 -6.17 2.61 -9.24
C ILE A 69 -6.84 3.31 -8.05
N GLN A 70 -7.15 2.56 -7.02
CA GLN A 70 -7.79 3.05 -5.80
C GLN A 70 -6.85 3.03 -4.59
N CYS A 71 -5.77 2.26 -4.67
CA CYS A 71 -4.77 2.15 -3.62
C CYS A 71 -3.38 2.37 -4.19
N LEU A 72 -2.62 3.25 -3.57
CA LEU A 72 -1.21 3.49 -3.86
C LEU A 72 -0.39 3.18 -2.61
N VAL A 73 0.59 2.29 -2.77
CA VAL A 73 1.60 1.99 -1.75
C VAL A 73 2.95 2.46 -2.26
N LEU A 74 3.60 3.36 -1.53
CA LEU A 74 4.97 3.79 -1.80
C LEU A 74 5.95 2.94 -0.98
N ALA A 75 6.96 2.40 -1.63
CA ALA A 75 7.98 1.55 -1.04
C ALA A 75 9.38 2.02 -1.45
N PRO A 76 10.40 1.91 -0.57
CA PRO A 76 11.72 2.43 -0.84
C PRO A 76 12.51 1.64 -1.89
N THR A 77 12.26 0.34 -2.02
CA THR A 77 13.04 -0.55 -2.85
C THR A 77 12.19 -1.42 -3.74
N ARG A 78 12.81 -1.86 -4.85
CA ARG A 78 12.23 -2.85 -5.76
C ARG A 78 11.79 -4.11 -5.02
N GLU A 79 12.66 -4.65 -4.16
CA GLU A 79 12.41 -5.90 -3.42
C GLU A 79 11.17 -5.76 -2.55
N LEU A 80 11.04 -4.67 -1.81
CA LEU A 80 9.88 -4.42 -0.98
C LEU A 80 8.61 -4.22 -1.82
N ALA A 81 8.69 -3.47 -2.92
CA ALA A 81 7.55 -3.27 -3.81
C ALA A 81 7.01 -4.60 -4.36
N VAL A 82 7.90 -5.48 -4.81
CA VAL A 82 7.54 -6.82 -5.31
C VAL A 82 6.91 -7.66 -4.20
N GLN A 83 7.50 -7.66 -3.02
CA GLN A 83 7.01 -8.42 -1.87
C GLN A 83 5.61 -7.95 -1.45
N VAL A 84 5.43 -6.65 -1.29
CA VAL A 84 4.14 -6.09 -0.88
C VAL A 84 3.05 -6.34 -1.93
N ALA A 85 3.36 -6.14 -3.21
CA ALA A 85 2.41 -6.44 -4.29
C ALA A 85 2.02 -7.91 -4.31
N GLY A 86 2.97 -8.81 -4.07
CA GLY A 86 2.72 -10.24 -3.96
C GLY A 86 1.83 -10.60 -2.77
N ASP A 87 2.09 -10.02 -1.62
CA ASP A 87 1.27 -10.22 -0.42
C ASP A 87 -0.16 -9.72 -0.62
N LEU A 88 -0.31 -8.55 -1.24
CA LEU A 88 -1.62 -8.00 -1.59
C LEU A 88 -2.37 -8.91 -2.56
N ALA A 89 -1.68 -9.45 -3.57
CA ALA A 89 -2.27 -10.40 -4.51
C ALA A 89 -2.76 -11.67 -3.82
N GLU A 90 -1.98 -12.21 -2.89
CA GLU A 90 -2.36 -13.39 -2.10
C GLU A 90 -3.60 -13.12 -1.25
N MET A 91 -3.65 -11.99 -0.55
CA MET A 91 -4.80 -11.62 0.27
C MET A 91 -6.05 -11.30 -0.55
N ALA A 92 -5.88 -10.88 -1.79
CA ALA A 92 -6.98 -10.53 -2.71
C ALA A 92 -7.36 -11.66 -3.67
N LYS A 93 -6.76 -12.85 -3.56
CA LYS A 93 -6.87 -13.91 -4.57
C LYS A 93 -8.29 -14.44 -4.80
N TYR A 94 -9.17 -14.33 -3.83
CA TYR A 94 -10.58 -14.71 -3.96
C TYR A 94 -11.48 -13.55 -4.38
N THR A 95 -10.88 -12.39 -4.69
CA THR A 95 -11.53 -11.22 -5.24
C THR A 95 -11.13 -11.06 -6.71
N LYS A 96 -11.70 -10.06 -7.38
CA LYS A 96 -11.29 -9.69 -8.74
C LYS A 96 -10.26 -8.55 -8.76
N LEU A 97 -9.80 -8.11 -7.60
CA LEU A 97 -8.82 -7.04 -7.46
C LEU A 97 -7.45 -7.47 -7.97
N LYS A 98 -6.76 -6.58 -8.67
CA LYS A 98 -5.42 -6.78 -9.21
C LYS A 98 -4.44 -5.79 -8.60
N SER A 99 -3.24 -6.27 -8.31
CA SER A 99 -2.11 -5.46 -7.86
C SER A 99 -0.96 -5.54 -8.83
N VAL A 100 -0.17 -4.49 -8.91
CA VAL A 100 1.04 -4.44 -9.73
C VAL A 100 2.16 -3.75 -8.98
N ALA A 101 3.40 -4.26 -9.13
CA ALA A 101 4.60 -3.62 -8.63
C ALA A 101 5.23 -2.78 -9.75
N ILE A 102 5.56 -1.53 -9.44
CA ILE A 102 6.14 -0.54 -10.37
C ILE A 102 7.50 -0.11 -9.81
N TYR A 103 8.59 -0.47 -10.51
CA TYR A 103 9.95 -0.21 -10.05
C TYR A 103 10.93 -0.12 -11.22
N GLY A 104 12.07 0.52 -11.00
CA GLY A 104 13.14 0.63 -11.98
C GLY A 104 13.87 -0.69 -12.24
N GLY A 105 14.60 -0.78 -13.37
CA GLY A 105 15.36 -1.96 -13.74
C GLY A 105 14.56 -3.04 -14.48
N GLN A 106 13.25 -2.89 -14.62
CA GLN A 106 12.40 -3.73 -15.47
C GLN A 106 11.96 -2.93 -16.69
N SER A 107 11.61 -3.64 -17.78
CA SER A 107 11.02 -3.00 -18.95
C SER A 107 9.78 -2.18 -18.57
N ILE A 108 9.79 -0.91 -18.96
CA ILE A 108 8.66 -0.01 -18.72
C ILE A 108 7.39 -0.49 -19.44
N ASN A 109 7.53 -1.11 -20.60
CA ASN A 109 6.41 -1.62 -21.39
C ASN A 109 5.64 -2.72 -20.66
N VAL A 110 6.34 -3.60 -19.94
CA VAL A 110 5.71 -4.66 -19.15
C VAL A 110 4.81 -4.05 -18.06
N GLN A 111 5.32 -3.04 -17.37
CA GLN A 111 4.56 -2.36 -16.30
C GLN A 111 3.39 -1.56 -16.87
N THR A 112 3.60 -0.83 -17.96
CA THR A 112 2.57 -0.08 -18.66
C THR A 112 1.43 -0.97 -19.14
N ASP A 113 1.74 -2.13 -19.73
CA ASP A 113 0.73 -3.08 -20.20
C ASP A 113 -0.17 -3.59 -19.07
N LYS A 114 0.42 -3.88 -17.91
CA LYS A 114 -0.36 -4.28 -16.73
C LYS A 114 -1.31 -3.17 -16.27
N ILE A 115 -0.83 -1.94 -16.24
CA ILE A 115 -1.65 -0.78 -15.88
C ILE A 115 -2.81 -0.59 -16.88
N ARG A 116 -2.53 -0.69 -18.17
CA ARG A 116 -3.54 -0.55 -19.23
C ARG A 116 -4.64 -1.61 -19.17
N ARG A 117 -4.31 -2.83 -18.72
CA ARG A 117 -5.30 -3.89 -18.51
C ARG A 117 -6.24 -3.61 -17.35
N GLY A 118 -5.86 -2.68 -16.48
CA GLY A 118 -6.61 -2.29 -15.31
C GLY A 118 -6.14 -2.98 -14.05
N VAL A 119 -5.78 -2.16 -13.06
CA VAL A 119 -5.39 -2.61 -11.72
C VAL A 119 -6.01 -1.67 -10.70
N GLU A 120 -6.36 -2.19 -9.53
CA GLU A 120 -6.89 -1.40 -8.43
C GLU A 120 -5.81 -0.98 -7.44
N ILE A 121 -4.68 -1.71 -7.39
CA ILE A 121 -3.62 -1.49 -6.42
C ILE A 121 -2.28 -1.36 -7.13
N VAL A 122 -1.58 -0.25 -6.86
CA VAL A 122 -0.20 -0.02 -7.32
C VAL A 122 0.71 0.04 -6.12
N VAL A 123 1.78 -0.74 -6.16
CA VAL A 123 2.88 -0.67 -5.20
C VAL A 123 4.12 -0.25 -5.97
N GLY A 124 4.72 0.88 -5.61
CA GLY A 124 5.81 1.37 -6.43
C GLY A 124 6.91 2.09 -5.68
N THR A 125 8.08 2.14 -6.33
CA THR A 125 9.20 2.99 -5.92
C THR A 125 9.06 4.38 -6.55
N PRO A 126 9.42 5.45 -5.84
CA PRO A 126 9.14 6.82 -6.29
C PRO A 126 9.62 7.17 -7.70
N GLY A 127 10.85 6.79 -8.06
CA GLY A 127 11.43 7.18 -9.34
C GLY A 127 10.66 6.66 -10.56
N ARG A 128 10.31 5.37 -10.58
CA ARG A 128 9.56 4.79 -11.70
C ARG A 128 8.12 5.28 -11.73
N LEU A 129 7.49 5.49 -10.57
CA LEU A 129 6.15 6.07 -10.51
C LEU A 129 6.13 7.46 -11.15
N MET A 130 7.09 8.32 -10.81
CA MET A 130 7.21 9.65 -11.39
C MET A 130 7.41 9.61 -12.90
N ASP A 131 8.24 8.70 -13.40
CA ASP A 131 8.47 8.51 -14.82
C ASP A 131 7.18 8.16 -15.56
N LEU A 132 6.42 7.20 -15.06
CA LEU A 132 5.14 6.81 -15.65
C LEU A 132 4.08 7.91 -15.56
N MET A 133 4.06 8.67 -14.46
CA MET A 133 3.17 9.82 -14.30
C MET A 133 3.48 10.91 -15.34
N ARG A 134 4.76 11.23 -15.53
CA ARG A 134 5.20 12.22 -16.53
C ARG A 134 4.86 11.81 -17.96
N ARG A 135 4.88 10.51 -18.23
CA ARG A 135 4.51 9.96 -19.55
C ARG A 135 2.99 9.88 -19.77
N GLY A 136 2.19 10.20 -18.76
CA GLY A 136 0.74 10.07 -18.84
C GLY A 136 0.23 8.63 -18.79
N GLU A 137 1.06 7.67 -18.41
CA GLU A 137 0.71 6.25 -18.34
C GLU A 137 0.10 5.84 -17.00
N LEU A 138 0.13 6.72 -16.01
CA LEU A 138 -0.28 6.43 -14.65
C LEU A 138 -1.05 7.63 -14.10
N SER A 139 -2.29 7.39 -13.65
CA SER A 139 -3.15 8.39 -13.02
C SER A 139 -3.60 7.92 -11.65
N PHE A 140 -3.51 8.79 -10.66
CA PHE A 140 -3.92 8.54 -9.28
C PHE A 140 -5.21 9.27 -8.89
N GLU A 141 -5.97 9.76 -9.86
CA GLU A 141 -7.20 10.53 -9.60
C GLU A 141 -8.29 9.78 -8.82
N SER A 142 -8.26 8.45 -8.87
CA SER A 142 -9.23 7.59 -8.17
C SER A 142 -8.70 6.98 -6.87
N VAL A 143 -7.51 7.37 -6.43
CA VAL A 143 -6.88 6.83 -5.22
C VAL A 143 -7.65 7.28 -3.98
N LYS A 144 -8.04 6.30 -3.17
CA LYS A 144 -8.75 6.48 -1.88
C LYS A 144 -7.91 6.05 -0.70
N PHE A 145 -6.89 5.23 -0.94
CA PHE A 145 -5.99 4.69 0.08
C PHE A 145 -4.55 4.94 -0.33
N LEU A 146 -3.81 5.59 0.55
CA LEU A 146 -2.39 5.84 0.40
C LEU A 146 -1.65 5.18 1.56
N VAL A 147 -0.63 4.39 1.24
CA VAL A 147 0.25 3.77 2.22
C VAL A 147 1.69 4.19 1.94
N LEU A 148 2.37 4.72 2.96
CA LEU A 148 3.80 4.97 2.93
C LEU A 148 4.47 3.87 3.77
N ASP A 149 5.13 2.92 3.11
CA ASP A 149 5.77 1.78 3.78
C ASP A 149 7.26 2.01 3.92
N GLU A 150 7.80 1.71 5.10
CA GLU A 150 9.19 2.00 5.46
C GLU A 150 9.58 3.45 5.18
N ALA A 151 8.79 4.40 5.71
CA ALA A 151 8.95 5.83 5.44
C ALA A 151 10.32 6.37 5.87
N ASP A 152 10.88 5.90 6.99
CA ASP A 152 12.22 6.27 7.44
C ASP A 152 13.30 5.86 6.43
N ARG A 153 13.16 4.71 5.79
CA ARG A 153 14.08 4.26 4.75
C ARG A 153 13.97 5.14 3.50
N MET A 154 12.76 5.55 3.12
CA MET A 154 12.58 6.49 2.02
C MET A 154 13.21 7.86 2.34
N LEU A 155 13.13 8.31 3.59
CA LEU A 155 13.82 9.51 4.05
C LEU A 155 15.34 9.35 3.89
N ASP A 156 15.92 8.26 4.36
CA ASP A 156 17.35 7.99 4.27
C ASP A 156 17.85 7.92 2.82
N MET A 157 17.02 7.45 1.91
CA MET A 157 17.33 7.39 0.48
C MET A 157 17.10 8.71 -0.27
N GLY A 158 16.63 9.75 0.42
CA GLY A 158 16.41 11.07 -0.17
C GLY A 158 15.14 11.20 -1.00
N PHE A 159 14.11 10.38 -0.73
CA PHE A 159 12.87 10.33 -1.53
C PHE A 159 11.76 11.27 -1.04
N ILE A 160 11.99 12.11 -0.02
CA ILE A 160 10.91 12.95 0.54
C ILE A 160 10.35 13.91 -0.51
N ASP A 161 11.21 14.60 -1.26
CA ASP A 161 10.76 15.52 -2.30
C ASP A 161 9.99 14.79 -3.40
N ASP A 162 10.44 13.59 -3.78
CA ASP A 162 9.78 12.74 -4.77
C ASP A 162 8.39 12.31 -4.28
N ILE A 163 8.29 11.93 -3.03
CA ILE A 163 7.01 11.57 -2.39
C ILE A 163 6.05 12.77 -2.43
N GLU A 164 6.50 13.93 -2.00
CA GLU A 164 5.69 15.15 -2.00
C GLU A 164 5.21 15.50 -3.41
N TRP A 165 6.07 15.34 -4.41
CA TRP A 165 5.70 15.56 -5.80
C TRP A 165 4.59 14.60 -6.27
N ILE A 166 4.72 13.31 -5.96
CA ILE A 166 3.71 12.29 -6.28
C ILE A 166 2.38 12.63 -5.62
N LEU A 167 2.41 13.03 -4.34
CA LEU A 167 1.21 13.28 -3.56
C LEU A 167 0.41 14.48 -4.04
N GLN A 168 1.02 15.40 -4.79
CA GLN A 168 0.29 16.50 -5.44
C GLN A 168 -0.78 16.00 -6.42
N SER A 169 -0.59 14.81 -6.98
CA SER A 169 -1.51 14.19 -7.95
C SER A 169 -2.47 13.18 -7.30
N VAL A 170 -2.38 12.98 -6.00
CA VAL A 170 -3.28 12.09 -5.26
C VAL A 170 -4.38 12.94 -4.60
N PRO A 171 -5.66 12.55 -4.68
CA PRO A 171 -6.72 13.32 -4.06
C PRO A 171 -6.50 13.53 -2.57
N ARG A 172 -6.83 14.72 -2.06
CA ARG A 172 -6.71 15.03 -0.63
C ARG A 172 -7.72 14.25 0.21
N GLU A 173 -8.86 13.96 -0.36
CA GLU A 173 -9.90 13.14 0.27
C GLU A 173 -9.52 11.66 0.12
N ARG A 174 -8.69 11.20 1.03
CA ARG A 174 -8.16 9.84 1.06
C ARG A 174 -7.88 9.41 2.50
N GLN A 175 -7.71 8.12 2.70
CA GLN A 175 -7.14 7.58 3.93
C GLN A 175 -5.64 7.36 3.76
N THR A 176 -4.84 7.88 4.67
CA THR A 176 -3.38 7.76 4.64
C THR A 176 -2.89 6.92 5.82
N MET A 177 -2.06 5.91 5.54
CA MET A 177 -1.40 5.09 6.54
C MET A 177 0.11 5.15 6.33
N LEU A 178 0.84 5.49 7.37
CA LEU A 178 2.29 5.57 7.33
C LEU A 178 2.90 4.54 8.28
N PHE A 179 3.82 3.73 7.77
CA PHE A 179 4.54 2.72 8.54
C PHE A 179 6.04 3.03 8.51
N SER A 180 6.66 2.98 9.67
CA SER A 180 8.06 3.31 9.82
C SER A 180 8.64 2.60 11.04
N ALA A 181 9.89 2.11 10.96
CA ALA A 181 10.56 1.50 12.11
C ALA A 181 10.95 2.57 13.13
N THR A 182 11.27 3.78 12.66
CA THR A 182 11.59 4.94 13.48
C THR A 182 10.69 6.12 13.11
N LEU A 183 10.51 7.06 14.03
CA LEU A 183 9.63 8.22 13.84
C LEU A 183 10.38 9.53 14.11
N PRO A 184 11.45 9.84 13.32
CA PRO A 184 12.12 11.13 13.44
C PRO A 184 11.19 12.28 13.05
N GLU A 185 11.55 13.51 13.41
CA GLU A 185 10.69 14.68 13.15
C GLU A 185 10.31 14.85 11.68
N ALA A 186 11.25 14.59 10.76
CA ALA A 186 10.95 14.66 9.32
C ALA A 186 9.82 13.71 8.89
N ILE A 187 9.73 12.52 9.48
CA ILE A 187 8.65 11.56 9.21
C ILE A 187 7.34 12.05 9.84
N ARG A 188 7.39 12.64 11.03
CA ARG A 188 6.22 13.23 11.67
C ARG A 188 5.67 14.42 10.90
N GLU A 189 6.56 15.26 10.35
CA GLU A 189 6.20 16.36 9.44
C GLU A 189 5.54 15.82 8.17
N LEU A 190 6.14 14.81 7.53
CA LEU A 190 5.55 14.17 6.36
C LEU A 190 4.14 13.66 6.65
N ALA A 191 3.94 13.00 7.79
CA ALA A 191 2.64 12.49 8.20
C ALA A 191 1.61 13.62 8.41
N ARG A 192 2.02 14.76 8.97
CA ARG A 192 1.14 15.92 9.14
C ARG A 192 0.75 16.55 7.81
N ASP A 193 1.66 16.54 6.83
CA ASP A 193 1.47 17.18 5.53
C ASP A 193 0.73 16.27 4.53
N THR A 194 0.57 15.01 4.85
CA THR A 194 -0.14 14.02 4.03
C THR A 194 -1.49 13.64 4.60
#